data_bf3c64b5a8ce5a022795897d3d534c3b
#
_entry.id   bf3c64b5a8ce5a022795897d3d534c3b
#
_cell.length_a   1.000
_cell.length_b   1.000
_cell.length_c   1.000
_cell.angle_alpha   90.00
_cell.angle_beta   90.00
_cell.angle_gamma   90.00
#
_symmetry.space_group_name_H-M   'P 1'
#
loop_
_entity.id
_entity.type
_entity.pdbx_description
1 polymer ?
#
loop_
_entity_poly.entity_id
_entity_poly.type
_entity_poly.pdbx_seq_one_letter_code
_entity_poly.pdbx_strand_id
1 'polypeptide(L)'
;LVDLYAEWQKYREIRVKAGQFKRAFTFESPTNPIDQGFYSYALVINNLVGYGDRTGEKSAGGRDIGVQLQGDLLKNKAGRYLLHYQVGVYNGEGINTKDADNRKDIIGGLWLMPVEGLRIGAFGWTGSRAGVGTKNRYALSAEYSKNDWTFRSEYIHSQGAAAPGKNLGDKADGLYAFGIAPVIPKKLYAKARYNMYRQDKSWSSSKTMYEMGINYVFCKNLQVNMEYARVNDRTIANPDKHNYNFVDFQFDFRF
;
A
#
# COMPACT_ATOMS: atom_id res chain seq x y z
N LEU A 1 -9.14 -5.37 -18.06
CA LEU A 1 -9.36 -3.97 -17.68
C LEU A 1 -8.67 -3.70 -16.35
N VAL A 2 -7.91 -2.61 -16.20
CA VAL A 2 -7.19 -2.30 -14.95
C VAL A 2 -7.96 -1.26 -14.16
N ASP A 3 -8.15 -0.08 -14.70
CA ASP A 3 -8.95 0.99 -14.10
C ASP A 3 -10.03 1.45 -15.09
N LEU A 4 -11.27 1.57 -14.61
CA LEU A 4 -12.38 2.18 -15.32
C LEU A 4 -13.32 2.77 -14.28
N TYR A 5 -13.30 4.08 -14.14
CA TYR A 5 -14.15 4.78 -13.18
C TYR A 5 -14.55 6.17 -13.70
N ALA A 6 -15.62 6.67 -13.15
CA ALA A 6 -16.01 8.07 -13.26
C ALA A 6 -15.86 8.73 -11.89
N GLU A 7 -15.44 9.99 -11.87
CA GLU A 7 -15.33 10.77 -10.64
C GLU A 7 -15.99 12.14 -10.81
N TRP A 8 -16.95 12.42 -9.93
CA TRP A 8 -17.54 13.74 -9.79
C TRP A 8 -16.73 14.57 -8.79
N GLN A 9 -16.18 15.72 -9.22
CA GLN A 9 -15.21 16.52 -8.47
C GLN A 9 -15.60 18.01 -8.42
N LYS A 10 -16.89 18.34 -8.47
CA LYS A 10 -17.32 19.75 -8.49
C LYS A 10 -16.88 20.52 -7.24
N TYR A 11 -16.89 19.87 -6.09
CA TYR A 11 -16.47 20.46 -4.81
C TYR A 11 -15.30 19.67 -4.24
N ARG A 12 -14.34 20.38 -3.68
CA ARG A 12 -13.15 19.76 -3.09
C ARG A 12 -13.49 19.02 -1.80
N GLU A 13 -14.48 19.48 -1.10
CA GLU A 13 -14.97 18.91 0.16
C GLU A 13 -15.76 17.62 -0.04
N ILE A 14 -16.33 17.41 -1.24
CA ILE A 14 -17.15 16.24 -1.56
C ILE A 14 -16.89 15.83 -3.01
N ARG A 15 -16.31 14.66 -3.18
CA ARG A 15 -16.05 14.02 -4.48
C ARG A 15 -16.55 12.58 -4.43
N VAL A 16 -17.16 12.10 -5.50
CA VAL A 16 -17.69 10.75 -5.60
C VAL A 16 -17.03 10.04 -6.76
N LYS A 17 -16.44 8.89 -6.52
CA LYS A 17 -15.82 8.02 -7.51
C LYS A 17 -16.59 6.70 -7.59
N ALA A 18 -16.90 6.22 -8.79
CA ALA A 18 -17.61 4.96 -9.02
C ALA A 18 -17.01 4.20 -10.20
N GLY A 19 -16.81 2.88 -10.03
CA GLY A 19 -16.24 2.00 -11.05
C GLY A 19 -15.20 1.05 -10.45
N GLN A 20 -14.23 0.61 -11.27
CA GLN A 20 -13.10 -0.20 -10.84
C GLN A 20 -11.86 0.66 -10.66
N PHE A 21 -11.32 0.68 -9.45
CA PHE A 21 -10.14 1.47 -9.06
C PHE A 21 -9.50 0.91 -7.79
N LYS A 22 -8.31 1.44 -7.42
CA LYS A 22 -7.63 1.06 -6.17
C LYS A 22 -8.44 1.48 -4.95
N ARG A 23 -8.62 0.55 -4.00
CA ARG A 23 -9.38 0.76 -2.76
C ARG A 23 -8.76 1.82 -1.86
N ALA A 24 -9.59 2.47 -1.07
CA ALA A 24 -9.24 3.57 -0.16
C ALA A 24 -8.51 3.08 1.11
N PHE A 25 -7.35 2.43 0.98
CA PHE A 25 -6.63 1.85 2.11
C PHE A 25 -5.13 2.11 2.00
N THR A 26 -4.53 2.69 3.04
CA THR A 26 -3.12 3.10 3.17
C THR A 26 -2.67 4.26 2.27
N PHE A 27 -1.44 4.75 2.45
CA PHE A 27 -0.83 5.76 1.58
C PHE A 27 -0.05 5.15 0.42
N GLU A 28 0.53 3.96 0.62
CA GLU A 28 1.34 3.32 -0.43
C GLU A 28 0.48 2.65 -1.50
N SER A 29 -0.60 1.97 -1.12
CA SER A 29 -1.42 1.20 -2.06
C SER A 29 -1.88 2.00 -3.30
N PRO A 30 -2.38 3.26 -3.19
CA PRO A 30 -2.81 4.03 -4.34
C PRO A 30 -1.64 4.57 -5.19
N THR A 31 -0.40 4.54 -4.69
CA THR A 31 0.78 5.04 -5.44
C THR A 31 1.02 4.18 -6.68
N ASN A 32 1.40 4.81 -7.80
CA ASN A 32 1.82 4.05 -8.98
C ASN A 32 3.13 3.31 -8.71
N PRO A 33 3.34 2.11 -9.30
CA PRO A 33 4.57 1.37 -9.13
C PRO A 33 5.83 2.18 -9.41
N ILE A 34 5.83 2.99 -10.47
CA ILE A 34 6.96 3.84 -10.85
C ILE A 34 7.24 4.98 -9.86
N ASP A 35 6.25 5.38 -9.05
CA ASP A 35 6.35 6.49 -8.08
C ASP A 35 6.57 6.00 -6.64
N GLN A 36 6.57 4.69 -6.40
CA GLN A 36 6.77 4.15 -5.05
C GLN A 36 8.22 4.24 -4.56
N GLY A 37 9.18 4.37 -5.48
CA GLY A 37 10.60 4.56 -5.18
C GLY A 37 11.39 3.28 -4.95
N PHE A 38 10.76 2.10 -4.93
CA PHE A 38 11.39 0.79 -4.74
C PHE A 38 10.91 -0.18 -5.82
N TYR A 39 11.64 -1.29 -6.05
CA TYR A 39 11.30 -2.29 -7.06
C TYR A 39 9.91 -2.93 -6.84
N SER A 40 9.46 -2.99 -5.60
CA SER A 40 8.15 -3.53 -5.25
C SER A 40 7.50 -2.78 -4.08
N TYR A 41 6.19 -2.96 -3.93
CA TYR A 41 5.47 -2.51 -2.73
C TYR A 41 6.01 -3.20 -1.47
N ALA A 42 5.84 -2.56 -0.32
CA ALA A 42 6.22 -3.12 0.96
C ALA A 42 5.55 -4.50 1.20
N LEU A 43 6.25 -5.39 1.93
CA LEU A 43 5.75 -6.75 2.22
C LEU A 43 4.33 -6.75 2.78
N VAL A 44 4.04 -5.84 3.72
CA VAL A 44 2.73 -5.76 4.35
C VAL A 44 1.64 -5.31 3.36
N ILE A 45 1.96 -4.40 2.44
CA ILE A 45 1.05 -3.97 1.38
C ILE A 45 0.76 -5.13 0.42
N ASN A 46 1.80 -5.83 -0.03
CA ASN A 46 1.65 -6.99 -0.91
C ASN A 46 0.75 -8.08 -0.31
N ASN A 47 0.87 -8.34 0.99
CA ASN A 47 0.17 -9.45 1.64
C ASN A 47 -1.19 -9.09 2.25
N LEU A 48 -1.45 -7.80 2.51
CA LEU A 48 -2.65 -7.36 3.23
C LEU A 48 -3.46 -6.28 2.51
N VAL A 49 -3.15 -5.93 1.25
CA VAL A 49 -3.91 -4.89 0.52
C VAL A 49 -4.34 -5.36 -0.87
N GLY A 50 -4.21 -6.66 -1.17
CA GLY A 50 -4.74 -7.24 -2.40
C GLY A 50 -3.74 -7.39 -3.54
N TYR A 51 -2.44 -7.29 -3.31
CA TYR A 51 -1.42 -7.64 -4.32
C TYR A 51 -1.16 -9.15 -4.37
N GLY A 52 -0.82 -9.73 -3.24
CA GLY A 52 -0.70 -11.17 -3.01
C GLY A 52 -1.46 -11.56 -1.74
N ASP A 53 -2.67 -11.07 -1.60
CA ASP A 53 -3.45 -11.10 -0.37
C ASP A 53 -3.55 -12.49 0.25
N ARG A 54 -3.42 -12.56 1.58
CA ARG A 54 -3.53 -13.81 2.34
C ARG A 54 -4.85 -14.56 2.12
N THR A 55 -5.93 -13.85 1.76
CA THR A 55 -7.21 -14.45 1.41
C THR A 55 -7.21 -15.11 0.03
N GLY A 56 -6.13 -14.98 -0.74
CA GLY A 56 -6.03 -15.46 -2.12
C GLY A 56 -6.82 -14.60 -3.11
N GLU A 57 -7.22 -13.40 -2.73
CA GLU A 57 -7.89 -12.45 -3.61
C GLU A 57 -7.01 -12.12 -4.82
N LYS A 58 -7.60 -12.15 -6.01
CA LYS A 58 -6.94 -11.71 -7.23
C LYS A 58 -7.12 -10.20 -7.35
N SER A 59 -6.07 -9.45 -7.12
CA SER A 59 -6.13 -8.01 -7.26
C SER A 59 -4.83 -7.49 -7.87
N ALA A 60 -4.94 -6.76 -8.95
CA ALA A 60 -3.81 -6.03 -9.51
C ALA A 60 -3.63 -4.73 -8.72
N GLY A 61 -2.92 -4.81 -7.60
CA GLY A 61 -2.61 -3.64 -6.78
C GLY A 61 -3.78 -3.10 -5.96
N GLY A 62 -4.60 -3.99 -5.37
CA GLY A 62 -5.68 -3.58 -4.46
C GLY A 62 -6.90 -2.99 -5.16
N ARG A 63 -7.14 -3.31 -6.43
CA ARG A 63 -8.30 -2.83 -7.19
C ARG A 63 -9.55 -3.64 -6.94
N ASP A 64 -10.69 -2.96 -6.97
CA ASP A 64 -12.01 -3.57 -6.87
C ASP A 64 -13.06 -2.66 -7.50
N ILE A 65 -14.25 -3.19 -7.75
CA ILE A 65 -15.41 -2.43 -8.20
C ILE A 65 -16.09 -1.84 -6.97
N GLY A 66 -16.36 -0.54 -6.99
CA GLY A 66 -16.98 0.11 -5.84
C GLY A 66 -17.40 1.55 -6.08
N VAL A 67 -17.90 2.14 -5.01
CA VAL A 67 -18.23 3.57 -4.92
C VAL A 67 -17.49 4.14 -3.72
N GLN A 68 -16.82 5.28 -3.91
CA GLN A 68 -16.05 5.98 -2.88
C GLN A 68 -16.47 7.43 -2.79
N LEU A 69 -16.71 7.88 -1.57
CA LEU A 69 -16.84 9.28 -1.20
C LEU A 69 -15.52 9.76 -0.59
N GLN A 70 -15.05 10.94 -0.98
CA GLN A 70 -13.83 11.53 -0.44
C GLN A 70 -13.87 13.06 -0.47
N GLY A 71 -13.06 13.70 0.35
CA GLY A 71 -12.98 15.16 0.35
C GLY A 71 -11.95 15.72 1.30
N ASP A 72 -11.70 17.02 1.14
CA ASP A 72 -10.75 17.80 1.93
C ASP A 72 -11.49 18.80 2.80
N LEU A 73 -11.20 18.86 4.08
CA LEU A 73 -11.89 19.68 5.09
C LEU A 73 -10.90 20.55 5.89
N LEU A 74 -11.42 21.43 6.72
CA LEU A 74 -10.66 22.27 7.64
C LEU A 74 -9.63 23.14 6.93
N LYS A 75 -10.10 24.03 6.07
CA LYS A 75 -9.24 24.99 5.37
C LYS A 75 -8.67 26.05 6.33
N ASN A 76 -7.35 26.18 6.39
CA ASN A 76 -6.68 27.18 7.22
C ASN A 76 -6.65 28.56 6.53
N LYS A 77 -6.14 29.59 7.24
CA LYS A 77 -6.06 30.97 6.73
C LYS A 77 -5.19 31.10 5.48
N ALA A 78 -4.19 30.21 5.29
CA ALA A 78 -3.35 30.16 4.10
C ALA A 78 -3.97 29.40 2.92
N GLY A 79 -5.23 28.96 3.03
CA GLY A 79 -5.94 28.26 1.99
C GLY A 79 -5.64 26.76 1.87
N ARG A 80 -4.82 26.19 2.78
CA ARG A 80 -4.46 24.78 2.80
C ARG A 80 -5.49 23.99 3.60
N TYR A 81 -5.92 22.84 3.06
CA TYR A 81 -6.77 21.89 3.78
C TYR A 81 -5.93 21.06 4.75
N LEU A 82 -6.47 20.81 5.94
CA LEU A 82 -5.77 20.16 7.05
C LEU A 82 -6.25 18.72 7.30
N LEU A 83 -7.40 18.36 6.75
CA LEU A 83 -8.02 17.05 6.95
C LEU A 83 -8.49 16.50 5.60
N HIS A 84 -8.18 15.24 5.34
CA HIS A 84 -8.76 14.47 4.24
C HIS A 84 -9.52 13.28 4.81
N TYR A 85 -10.65 12.96 4.19
CA TYR A 85 -11.42 11.75 4.47
C TYR A 85 -11.74 11.00 3.19
N GLN A 86 -11.85 9.69 3.31
CA GLN A 86 -12.36 8.83 2.25
C GLN A 86 -13.07 7.63 2.86
N VAL A 87 -14.17 7.19 2.23
CA VAL A 87 -14.89 5.97 2.58
C VAL A 87 -15.51 5.39 1.32
N GLY A 88 -15.43 4.07 1.14
CA GLY A 88 -15.99 3.40 -0.02
C GLY A 88 -16.61 2.07 0.33
N VAL A 89 -17.50 1.63 -0.53
CA VAL A 89 -18.14 0.31 -0.53
C VAL A 89 -17.70 -0.41 -1.80
N TYR A 90 -17.18 -1.62 -1.64
CA TYR A 90 -16.57 -2.40 -2.73
C TYR A 90 -17.14 -3.82 -2.76
N ASN A 91 -17.01 -4.51 -3.88
CA ASN A 91 -17.49 -5.90 -3.99
C ASN A 91 -16.76 -6.88 -3.05
N GLY A 92 -15.45 -6.67 -2.78
CA GLY A 92 -14.70 -7.53 -1.87
C GLY A 92 -14.00 -8.72 -2.53
N GLU A 93 -14.21 -8.94 -3.82
CA GLU A 93 -13.68 -10.10 -4.57
C GLU A 93 -12.43 -9.78 -5.43
N GLY A 94 -12.09 -8.49 -5.56
CA GLY A 94 -10.94 -8.00 -6.31
C GLY A 94 -11.20 -7.66 -7.77
N ILE A 95 -10.13 -7.47 -8.52
CA ILE A 95 -10.19 -6.95 -9.89
C ILE A 95 -10.89 -7.90 -10.86
N ASN A 96 -11.78 -7.36 -11.70
CA ASN A 96 -12.49 -8.10 -12.77
C ASN A 96 -13.19 -9.37 -12.27
N THR A 97 -13.58 -9.40 -10.99
CA THR A 97 -14.23 -10.56 -10.38
C THR A 97 -15.68 -10.23 -10.05
N LYS A 98 -16.58 -11.15 -10.44
CA LYS A 98 -17.99 -11.02 -10.12
C LYS A 98 -18.18 -11.21 -8.60
N ASP A 99 -19.10 -10.45 -8.04
CA ASP A 99 -19.56 -10.63 -6.67
C ASP A 99 -20.16 -12.05 -6.50
N ALA A 100 -19.63 -12.80 -5.56
CA ALA A 100 -19.98 -14.21 -5.36
C ALA A 100 -20.83 -14.46 -4.11
N ASP A 101 -20.88 -13.52 -3.14
CA ASP A 101 -21.59 -13.72 -1.87
C ASP A 101 -22.54 -12.58 -1.46
N ASN A 102 -22.69 -11.56 -2.30
CA ASN A 102 -23.47 -10.35 -2.07
C ASN A 102 -23.00 -9.50 -0.86
N ARG A 103 -21.90 -9.87 -0.19
CA ARG A 103 -21.30 -9.08 0.87
C ARG A 103 -20.41 -8.01 0.28
N LYS A 104 -20.29 -6.90 1.00
CA LYS A 104 -19.49 -5.77 0.56
C LYS A 104 -18.38 -5.47 1.55
N ASP A 105 -17.26 -5.05 1.01
CA ASP A 105 -16.19 -4.47 1.80
C ASP A 105 -16.47 -2.98 2.03
N ILE A 106 -16.36 -2.54 3.30
CA ILE A 106 -16.37 -1.13 3.66
C ILE A 106 -14.95 -0.75 4.03
N ILE A 107 -14.40 0.22 3.31
CA ILE A 107 -13.02 0.66 3.48
C ILE A 107 -13.00 2.18 3.58
N GLY A 108 -12.26 2.70 4.54
CA GLY A 108 -12.13 4.14 4.69
C GLY A 108 -10.86 4.56 5.39
N GLY A 109 -10.57 5.86 5.31
CA GLY A 109 -9.43 6.47 5.96
C GLY A 109 -9.65 7.95 6.23
N LEU A 110 -8.94 8.40 7.24
CA LEU A 110 -8.90 9.80 7.65
C LEU A 110 -7.45 10.17 7.92
N TRP A 111 -7.01 11.32 7.41
CA TRP A 111 -5.66 11.81 7.72
C TRP A 111 -5.61 13.32 7.90
N LEU A 112 -4.72 13.71 8.79
CA LEU A 112 -4.39 15.10 9.08
C LEU A 112 -3.15 15.51 8.28
N MET A 113 -3.14 16.77 7.85
CA MET A 113 -2.03 17.44 7.15
C MET A 113 -1.61 18.70 7.93
N PRO A 114 -1.02 18.55 9.15
CA PRO A 114 -0.80 19.65 10.07
C PRO A 114 0.19 20.68 9.52
N VAL A 115 1.21 20.21 8.84
CA VAL A 115 2.21 21.05 8.16
C VAL A 115 2.37 20.63 6.71
N GLU A 116 2.95 21.50 5.89
CA GLU A 116 3.19 21.18 4.48
C GLU A 116 4.13 19.98 4.34
N GLY A 117 3.75 19.04 3.48
CA GLY A 117 4.48 17.80 3.25
C GLY A 117 4.19 16.68 4.24
N LEU A 118 3.63 16.94 5.42
CA LEU A 118 3.31 15.91 6.41
C LEU A 118 1.84 15.51 6.34
N ARG A 119 1.59 14.20 6.28
CA ARG A 119 0.27 13.59 6.47
C ARG A 119 0.37 12.42 7.45
N ILE A 120 -0.60 12.33 8.35
CA ILE A 120 -0.69 11.26 9.35
C ILE A 120 -2.13 10.78 9.36
N GLY A 121 -2.36 9.48 9.20
CA GLY A 121 -3.70 8.94 9.06
C GLY A 121 -3.90 7.56 9.62
N ALA A 122 -5.17 7.22 9.71
CA ALA A 122 -5.66 5.89 10.08
C ALA A 122 -6.68 5.42 9.05
N PHE A 123 -6.70 4.10 8.83
CA PHE A 123 -7.58 3.44 7.88
C PHE A 123 -8.24 2.23 8.52
N GLY A 124 -9.46 1.95 8.09
CA GLY A 124 -10.21 0.78 8.48
C GLY A 124 -10.74 0.03 7.25
N TRP A 125 -10.83 -1.27 7.38
CA TRP A 125 -11.40 -2.15 6.37
C TRP A 125 -12.15 -3.28 7.08
N THR A 126 -13.43 -3.40 6.80
CA THR A 126 -14.24 -4.55 7.20
C THR A 126 -14.90 -5.15 5.97
N GLY A 127 -14.89 -6.47 5.86
CA GLY A 127 -15.46 -7.16 4.72
C GLY A 127 -15.34 -8.67 4.80
N SER A 128 -15.56 -9.31 3.67
CA SER A 128 -15.45 -10.76 3.53
C SER A 128 -14.99 -11.14 2.12
N ARG A 129 -14.62 -12.40 1.97
CA ARG A 129 -14.42 -13.02 0.68
C ARG A 129 -15.17 -14.34 0.60
N ALA A 130 -15.86 -14.58 -0.50
CA ALA A 130 -16.62 -15.79 -0.74
C ALA A 130 -15.76 -17.06 -0.56
N GLY A 131 -16.27 -18.04 0.20
CA GLY A 131 -15.57 -19.30 0.47
C GLY A 131 -14.35 -19.21 1.39
N VAL A 132 -14.01 -18.01 1.89
CA VAL A 132 -12.84 -17.77 2.76
C VAL A 132 -13.26 -17.27 4.14
N GLY A 133 -14.14 -16.27 4.22
CA GLY A 133 -14.63 -15.71 5.48
C GLY A 133 -14.36 -14.21 5.63
N THR A 134 -14.54 -13.71 6.85
CA THR A 134 -14.37 -12.28 7.16
C THR A 134 -12.92 -11.83 7.10
N LYS A 135 -12.70 -10.58 6.73
CA LYS A 135 -11.42 -9.89 6.75
C LYS A 135 -11.60 -8.49 7.35
N ASN A 136 -10.97 -8.25 8.48
CA ASN A 136 -10.97 -6.94 9.16
C ASN A 136 -9.53 -6.45 9.25
N ARG A 137 -9.30 -5.21 8.85
CA ARG A 137 -7.96 -4.61 8.83
C ARG A 137 -7.99 -3.19 9.34
N TYR A 138 -6.94 -2.78 9.98
CA TYR A 138 -6.67 -1.37 10.21
C TYR A 138 -5.24 -1.03 9.85
N ALA A 139 -5.00 0.21 9.46
CA ALA A 139 -3.67 0.72 9.17
C ALA A 139 -3.46 2.06 9.85
N LEU A 140 -2.21 2.29 10.27
CA LEU A 140 -1.70 3.58 10.70
C LEU A 140 -0.59 3.99 9.75
N SER A 141 -0.67 5.19 9.22
CA SER A 141 0.21 5.68 8.16
C SER A 141 0.72 7.07 8.48
N ALA A 142 2.02 7.30 8.27
CA ALA A 142 2.65 8.60 8.36
C ALA A 142 3.55 8.81 7.15
N GLU A 143 3.48 9.98 6.53
CA GLU A 143 4.33 10.36 5.41
C GLU A 143 4.74 11.82 5.51
N TYR A 144 6.02 12.07 5.25
CA TYR A 144 6.56 13.41 4.99
C TYR A 144 7.18 13.43 3.60
N SER A 145 6.72 14.34 2.74
CA SER A 145 7.27 14.52 1.39
C SER A 145 7.38 16.01 1.08
N LYS A 146 8.61 16.51 1.04
CA LYS A 146 8.92 17.92 0.71
C LYS A 146 10.37 18.05 0.27
N ASN A 147 10.64 18.94 -0.71
CA ASN A 147 11.98 19.27 -1.21
C ASN A 147 12.78 18.02 -1.64
N ASP A 148 12.15 17.12 -2.40
CA ASP A 148 12.71 15.86 -2.88
C ASP A 148 13.02 14.81 -1.77
N TRP A 149 12.75 15.11 -0.50
CA TRP A 149 12.80 14.16 0.59
C TRP A 149 11.44 13.44 0.70
N THR A 150 11.48 12.13 0.91
CA THR A 150 10.29 11.35 1.24
C THR A 150 10.60 10.38 2.36
N PHE A 151 9.79 10.43 3.41
CA PHE A 151 9.78 9.45 4.48
C PHE A 151 8.36 8.91 4.61
N ARG A 152 8.20 7.59 4.67
CA ARG A 152 6.91 6.95 4.91
C ARG A 152 7.07 5.76 5.83
N SER A 153 6.10 5.60 6.72
CA SER A 153 5.95 4.39 7.54
C SER A 153 4.48 4.04 7.65
N GLU A 154 4.17 2.77 7.49
CA GLU A 154 2.83 2.25 7.65
C GLU A 154 2.86 0.94 8.44
N TYR A 155 1.92 0.79 9.37
CA TYR A 155 1.62 -0.45 10.07
C TYR A 155 0.25 -0.92 9.67
N ILE A 156 0.10 -2.21 9.36
CA ILE A 156 -1.19 -2.83 9.07
C ILE A 156 -1.36 -4.05 9.97
N HIS A 157 -2.53 -4.14 10.59
CA HIS A 157 -3.02 -5.33 11.27
C HIS A 157 -4.20 -5.92 10.50
N SER A 158 -4.21 -7.24 10.37
CA SER A 158 -5.29 -8.01 9.74
C SER A 158 -5.79 -9.08 10.69
N GLN A 159 -7.11 -9.21 10.79
CA GLN A 159 -7.80 -10.30 11.48
C GLN A 159 -8.82 -10.92 10.54
N GLY A 160 -8.89 -12.25 10.54
CA GLY A 160 -9.81 -13.02 9.73
C GLY A 160 -9.14 -14.08 8.87
N ALA A 161 -9.92 -14.68 8.02
CA ALA A 161 -9.56 -15.89 7.31
C ALA A 161 -8.39 -15.72 6.33
N ALA A 162 -7.68 -16.83 6.13
CA ALA A 162 -6.74 -17.02 5.03
C ALA A 162 -7.33 -17.99 4.00
N ALA A 163 -6.80 -17.96 2.79
CA ALA A 163 -7.23 -18.87 1.73
C ALA A 163 -7.10 -20.34 2.15
N PRO A 164 -8.04 -21.20 1.78
CA PRO A 164 -7.97 -22.64 2.06
C PRO A 164 -6.63 -23.23 1.60
N GLY A 165 -6.06 -24.13 2.40
CA GLY A 165 -4.77 -24.78 2.13
C GLY A 165 -3.55 -23.96 2.50
N LYS A 166 -3.70 -22.71 2.92
CA LYS A 166 -2.65 -21.94 3.58
C LYS A 166 -2.78 -22.12 5.08
N ASN A 167 -1.87 -22.81 5.73
CA ASN A 167 -1.81 -22.96 7.19
C ASN A 167 -1.40 -21.65 7.85
N LEU A 168 -2.21 -20.62 7.71
CA LEU A 168 -2.02 -19.30 8.28
C LEU A 168 -2.98 -19.10 9.44
N GLY A 169 -2.50 -18.50 10.53
CA GLY A 169 -3.35 -18.08 11.63
C GLY A 169 -4.41 -17.05 11.23
N ASP A 170 -5.34 -16.78 12.12
CA ASP A 170 -6.42 -15.80 11.93
C ASP A 170 -5.97 -14.34 12.00
N LYS A 171 -4.71 -14.08 12.35
CA LYS A 171 -4.14 -12.74 12.50
C LYS A 171 -2.83 -12.64 11.74
N ALA A 172 -2.62 -11.48 11.12
CA ALA A 172 -1.35 -11.10 10.52
C ALA A 172 -1.08 -9.63 10.77
N ASP A 173 0.18 -9.25 10.74
CA ASP A 173 0.54 -7.84 10.76
C ASP A 173 1.87 -7.60 10.06
N GLY A 174 2.15 -6.34 9.85
CA GLY A 174 3.43 -5.93 9.32
C GLY A 174 3.59 -4.42 9.36
N LEU A 175 4.81 -4.01 9.19
CA LEU A 175 5.16 -2.60 9.07
C LEU A 175 6.28 -2.42 8.06
N TYR A 176 6.38 -1.24 7.53
CA TYR A 176 7.58 -0.78 6.86
C TYR A 176 7.87 0.67 7.24
N ALA A 177 9.11 1.04 7.06
CA ALA A 177 9.55 2.41 7.10
C ALA A 177 10.60 2.64 6.03
N PHE A 178 10.49 3.72 5.25
CA PHE A 178 11.50 4.07 4.28
C PHE A 178 11.83 5.56 4.27
N GLY A 179 13.03 5.86 3.76
CA GLY A 179 13.47 7.20 3.43
C GLY A 179 14.09 7.26 2.05
N ILE A 180 13.79 8.31 1.32
CA ILE A 180 14.41 8.69 0.05
C ILE A 180 14.97 10.09 0.23
N ALA A 181 16.26 10.26 -0.05
CA ALA A 181 17.00 11.50 0.13
C ALA A 181 17.64 11.97 -1.18
N PRO A 182 17.54 13.23 -1.57
CA PRO A 182 18.25 13.76 -2.71
C PRO A 182 19.76 13.84 -2.41
N VAL A 183 20.58 13.13 -3.19
CA VAL A 183 22.04 13.28 -3.22
C VAL A 183 22.42 14.39 -4.19
N ILE A 184 21.81 14.37 -5.37
CA ILE A 184 21.83 15.46 -6.35
C ILE A 184 20.37 15.81 -6.62
N PRO A 185 19.89 17.00 -6.24
CA PRO A 185 18.50 17.39 -6.40
C PRO A 185 17.96 17.12 -7.82
N LYS A 186 16.78 16.49 -7.89
CA LYS A 186 16.09 16.13 -9.13
C LYS A 186 16.82 15.12 -10.03
N LYS A 187 17.97 14.56 -9.60
CA LYS A 187 18.79 13.70 -10.44
C LYS A 187 19.22 12.39 -9.80
N LEU A 188 19.74 12.43 -8.58
CA LEU A 188 20.24 11.24 -7.89
C LEU A 188 19.66 11.19 -6.48
N TYR A 189 19.06 10.07 -6.14
CA TYR A 189 18.47 9.83 -4.82
C TYR A 189 19.09 8.59 -4.19
N ALA A 190 19.39 8.67 -2.90
CA ALA A 190 19.68 7.52 -2.06
C ALA A 190 18.41 7.10 -1.34
N LYS A 191 18.23 5.80 -1.15
CA LYS A 191 17.03 5.26 -0.52
C LYS A 191 17.34 4.08 0.38
N ALA A 192 16.56 3.93 1.44
CA ALA A 192 16.61 2.77 2.32
C ALA A 192 15.21 2.44 2.82
N ARG A 193 14.91 1.14 2.99
CA ARG A 193 13.64 0.66 3.51
C ARG A 193 13.85 -0.52 4.44
N TYR A 194 13.16 -0.52 5.55
CA TYR A 194 12.93 -1.69 6.39
C TYR A 194 11.51 -2.21 6.15
N ASN A 195 11.39 -3.51 5.96
CA ASN A 195 10.12 -4.23 5.81
C ASN A 195 10.01 -5.34 6.85
N MET A 196 8.83 -5.53 7.42
CA MET A 196 8.48 -6.65 8.28
C MET A 196 7.05 -7.09 7.99
N TYR A 197 6.85 -8.40 7.82
CA TYR A 197 5.54 -9.03 7.74
C TYR A 197 5.53 -10.31 8.56
N ARG A 198 4.49 -10.51 9.38
CA ARG A 198 4.25 -11.72 10.18
C ARG A 198 2.91 -12.31 9.77
N GLN A 199 2.96 -13.47 9.15
CA GLN A 199 1.77 -14.08 8.55
C GLN A 199 0.77 -14.64 9.57
N ASP A 200 1.19 -14.82 10.83
CA ASP A 200 0.37 -15.29 11.97
C ASP A 200 0.65 -14.51 13.27
N LYS A 201 1.24 -13.31 13.17
CA LYS A 201 1.72 -12.47 14.27
C LYS A 201 2.88 -13.09 15.08
N SER A 202 3.48 -14.18 14.62
CA SER A 202 4.65 -14.79 15.25
C SER A 202 5.94 -14.38 14.56
N TRP A 203 7.00 -14.23 15.34
CA TRP A 203 8.34 -14.03 14.78
C TRP A 203 8.92 -15.30 14.15
N SER A 204 8.41 -16.48 14.51
CA SER A 204 8.79 -17.76 13.90
C SER A 204 8.35 -17.90 12.45
N SER A 205 7.36 -17.11 12.01
CA SER A 205 6.83 -17.09 10.65
C SER A 205 6.95 -15.69 10.02
N SER A 206 7.93 -14.92 10.46
CA SER A 206 8.17 -13.56 9.95
C SER A 206 9.06 -13.55 8.72
N LYS A 207 8.82 -12.55 7.87
CA LYS A 207 9.73 -12.12 6.81
C LYS A 207 10.16 -10.69 7.07
N THR A 208 11.47 -10.45 7.14
CA THR A 208 12.05 -9.12 7.28
C THR A 208 13.00 -8.83 6.13
N MET A 209 13.04 -7.59 5.68
CA MET A 209 13.93 -7.14 4.62
C MET A 209 14.54 -5.79 4.98
N TYR A 210 15.83 -5.66 4.73
CA TYR A 210 16.58 -4.41 4.75
C TYR A 210 17.01 -4.11 3.32
N GLU A 211 16.53 -3.01 2.80
CA GLU A 211 16.77 -2.61 1.41
C GLU A 211 17.50 -1.29 1.39
N MET A 212 18.46 -1.16 0.50
CA MET A 212 19.16 0.09 0.23
C MET A 212 19.43 0.21 -1.27
N GLY A 213 19.45 1.41 -1.78
CA GLY A 213 19.67 1.61 -3.19
C GLY A 213 19.77 3.06 -3.60
N ILE A 214 19.85 3.23 -4.90
CA ILE A 214 19.86 4.53 -5.57
C ILE A 214 18.82 4.57 -6.67
N ASN A 215 18.33 5.78 -6.95
CA ASN A 215 17.52 6.07 -8.12
C ASN A 215 18.20 7.19 -8.90
N TYR A 216 18.42 6.99 -10.19
CA TYR A 216 18.97 7.99 -11.09
C TYR A 216 17.97 8.39 -12.16
N VAL A 217 17.62 9.67 -12.20
CA VAL A 217 16.70 10.26 -13.17
C VAL A 217 17.49 10.82 -14.34
N PHE A 218 17.42 10.16 -15.49
CA PHE A 218 18.05 10.64 -16.73
C PHE A 218 17.27 11.82 -17.33
N CYS A 219 15.97 11.67 -17.40
CA CYS A 219 15.03 12.69 -17.86
C CYS A 219 13.65 12.44 -17.27
N LYS A 220 12.68 13.31 -17.60
CA LYS A 220 11.28 13.21 -17.12
C LYS A 220 10.65 11.82 -17.36
N ASN A 221 11.08 11.14 -18.43
CA ASN A 221 10.45 9.90 -18.90
C ASN A 221 11.31 8.65 -18.66
N LEU A 222 12.52 8.78 -18.11
CA LEU A 222 13.46 7.67 -17.91
C LEU A 222 14.18 7.82 -16.58
N GLN A 223 14.05 6.80 -15.76
CA GLN A 223 14.85 6.62 -14.55
C GLN A 223 15.32 5.18 -14.40
N VAL A 224 16.38 4.99 -13.63
CA VAL A 224 16.94 3.68 -13.29
C VAL A 224 17.02 3.57 -11.78
N ASN A 225 16.53 2.45 -11.28
CA ASN A 225 16.62 2.04 -9.88
C ASN A 225 17.62 0.89 -9.76
N MET A 226 18.48 0.94 -8.76
CA MET A 226 19.33 -0.16 -8.33
C MET A 226 19.14 -0.36 -6.83
N GLU A 227 18.86 -1.59 -6.43
CA GLU A 227 18.60 -1.94 -5.04
C GLU A 227 19.33 -3.20 -4.63
N TYR A 228 19.82 -3.20 -3.40
CA TYR A 228 20.28 -4.38 -2.69
C TYR A 228 19.34 -4.67 -1.54
N ALA A 229 18.98 -5.93 -1.37
CA ALA A 229 18.15 -6.39 -0.26
C ALA A 229 18.79 -7.55 0.51
N ARG A 230 18.80 -7.41 1.82
CA ARG A 230 19.05 -8.50 2.78
C ARG A 230 17.73 -9.00 3.32
N VAL A 231 17.44 -10.29 3.14
CA VAL A 231 16.19 -10.93 3.55
C VAL A 231 16.43 -11.95 4.63
N ASN A 232 15.57 -11.96 5.65
CA ASN A 232 15.38 -13.09 6.57
C ASN A 232 13.92 -13.54 6.43
N ASP A 233 13.70 -14.73 5.84
CA ASP A 233 12.39 -15.30 5.55
C ASP A 233 12.18 -16.59 6.29
N ARG A 234 11.60 -16.51 7.47
CA ARG A 234 11.32 -17.67 8.33
C ARG A 234 10.07 -18.46 7.90
N THR A 235 9.42 -18.04 6.82
CA THR A 235 8.32 -18.81 6.22
C THR A 235 8.82 -19.96 5.35
N ILE A 236 10.10 -19.95 4.99
CA ILE A 236 10.75 -21.03 4.24
C ILE A 236 10.98 -22.24 5.18
N ALA A 237 10.56 -23.42 4.76
CA ALA A 237 10.63 -24.62 5.60
C ALA A 237 12.06 -25.02 5.99
N ASN A 238 13.06 -24.78 5.13
CA ASN A 238 14.46 -25.06 5.44
C ASN A 238 15.12 -23.85 6.11
N PRO A 239 15.53 -23.95 7.40
CA PRO A 239 16.17 -22.86 8.15
C PRO A 239 17.45 -22.32 7.51
N ASP A 240 18.24 -23.17 6.85
CA ASP A 240 19.50 -22.76 6.20
C ASP A 240 19.27 -21.78 5.04
N LYS A 241 18.03 -21.75 4.50
CA LYS A 241 17.62 -20.87 3.41
C LYS A 241 16.87 -19.61 3.88
N HIS A 242 16.71 -19.39 5.17
CA HIS A 242 16.02 -18.22 5.70
C HIS A 242 16.72 -16.91 5.31
N ASN A 243 18.05 -16.93 5.24
CA ASN A 243 18.84 -15.73 4.96
C ASN A 243 19.36 -15.73 3.54
N TYR A 244 18.97 -14.72 2.77
CA TYR A 244 19.49 -14.52 1.41
C TYR A 244 19.57 -13.04 1.05
N ASN A 245 20.28 -12.76 -0.02
CA ASN A 245 20.40 -11.42 -0.58
C ASN A 245 19.99 -11.44 -2.03
N PHE A 246 19.56 -10.30 -2.54
CA PHE A 246 19.39 -10.09 -3.98
C PHE A 246 19.72 -8.66 -4.35
N VAL A 247 19.95 -8.45 -5.64
CA VAL A 247 20.12 -7.14 -6.26
C VAL A 247 19.05 -7.04 -7.34
N ASP A 248 18.39 -5.90 -7.40
CA ASP A 248 17.41 -5.58 -8.43
C ASP A 248 17.85 -4.38 -9.25
N PHE A 249 17.62 -4.45 -10.55
CA PHE A 249 17.80 -3.35 -11.50
C PHE A 249 16.50 -3.12 -12.25
N GLN A 250 15.96 -1.92 -12.15
CA GLN A 250 14.70 -1.56 -12.78
C GLN A 250 14.89 -0.32 -13.68
N PHE A 251 14.38 -0.42 -14.89
CA PHE A 251 14.29 0.68 -15.84
C PHE A 251 12.84 1.12 -15.93
N ASP A 252 12.55 2.37 -15.58
CA ASP A 252 11.21 2.93 -15.60
C ASP A 252 11.08 3.89 -16.79
N PHE A 253 10.19 3.56 -17.71
CA PHE A 253 9.83 4.40 -18.85
C PHE A 253 8.41 4.93 -18.71
N ARG A 254 8.22 6.21 -19.04
CA ARG A 254 6.89 6.86 -19.14
C ARG A 254 6.68 7.32 -20.59
N PHE A 255 5.53 6.98 -21.16
CA PHE A 255 5.10 7.38 -22.49
C PHE A 255 4.11 8.53 -22.43
#